data_2bca6a105af6f78521174f43b1c33e17
#
_entry.id   2bca6a105af6f78521174f43b1c33e17
#
_cell.length_a   1.000
_cell.length_b   1.000
_cell.length_c   1.000
_cell.angle_alpha   90.00
_cell.angle_beta   90.00
_cell.angle_gamma   90.00
#
_symmetry.space_group_name_H-M   'P 1'
#
loop_
_entity.id
_entity.type
_entity.pdbx_description
1 polymer ?
#
loop_
_entity_poly.entity_id
_entity_poly.type
_entity_poly.pdbx_seq_one_letter_code
_entity_poly.pdbx_strand_id
1 'polypeptide(L)'
;PTQALLGTCPVPVHHAPDIDGVEAFLRRQPVRAVLYVNQNQANFSAMRFADPAHLFICHGESDKDYMSSNQLKAYDRVFIAGTAARERILRKLIGFEESHLIEVGRPQVDVDYPAPPLPRDGRTVVLFAPTWEGDRASMRYSSVESHGPALVRSLLATGRHRVIYRPHPRTGIVLRSTKAAHDEIVRLIAAANKADASAGHVVDTSGGFGWQLSV
;
A
#
# COMPACT_ATOMS: atom_id res chain seq x y z
N PRO A 1 17.51 -7.07 3.82
CA PRO A 1 16.48 -6.15 4.34
C PRO A 1 15.74 -6.74 5.55
N THR A 2 15.32 -8.01 5.51
CA THR A 2 14.54 -8.65 6.60
C THR A 2 15.34 -8.77 7.90
N GLN A 3 16.65 -9.04 7.82
CA GLN A 3 17.51 -9.13 9.00
C GLN A 3 17.66 -7.81 9.76
N ALA A 4 17.54 -6.66 9.08
CA ALA A 4 17.61 -5.36 9.74
C ALA A 4 16.38 -5.09 10.62
N LEU A 5 15.28 -5.80 10.41
CA LEU A 5 14.04 -5.65 11.19
C LEU A 5 13.98 -6.56 12.42
N LEU A 6 14.90 -7.53 12.55
CA LEU A 6 14.88 -8.51 13.64
C LEU A 6 14.93 -7.90 15.04
N GLY A 7 15.59 -6.73 15.19
CA GLY A 7 15.73 -6.04 16.47
C GLY A 7 14.68 -4.97 16.76
N THR A 8 13.84 -4.61 15.78
CA THR A 8 12.88 -3.49 15.90
C THR A 8 11.42 -3.91 15.77
N CYS A 9 11.15 -5.15 15.41
CA CYS A 9 9.80 -5.66 15.27
C CYS A 9 9.16 -5.91 16.66
N PRO A 10 7.93 -5.45 16.90
CA PRO A 10 7.25 -5.64 18.20
C PRO A 10 6.79 -7.09 18.45
N VAL A 11 6.89 -7.96 17.45
CA VAL A 11 6.57 -9.38 17.54
C VAL A 11 7.81 -10.23 17.29
N PRO A 12 7.87 -11.48 17.80
CA PRO A 12 8.98 -12.37 17.53
C PRO A 12 9.21 -12.58 16.04
N VAL A 13 10.45 -12.42 15.58
CA VAL A 13 10.82 -12.62 14.19
C VAL A 13 11.75 -13.83 14.09
N HIS A 14 11.40 -14.78 13.24
CA HIS A 14 12.19 -15.95 12.91
C HIS A 14 12.65 -15.87 11.46
N HIS A 15 13.92 -16.09 11.24
CA HIS A 15 14.49 -16.16 9.90
C HIS A 15 14.59 -17.62 9.46
N ALA A 16 13.84 -17.99 8.43
CA ALA A 16 13.95 -19.27 7.75
C ALA A 16 14.47 -19.01 6.33
N PRO A 17 15.72 -19.34 6.01
CA PRO A 17 16.31 -19.03 4.70
C PRO A 17 15.72 -19.88 3.57
N ASP A 18 15.16 -21.02 3.90
CA ASP A 18 14.65 -22.04 2.98
C ASP A 18 13.41 -22.74 3.56
N ILE A 19 12.88 -23.68 2.81
CA ILE A 19 11.68 -24.43 3.19
C ILE A 19 11.93 -25.38 4.34
N ASP A 20 13.12 -25.91 4.46
CA ASP A 20 13.49 -26.82 5.56
C ASP A 20 13.50 -26.05 6.88
N GLY A 21 13.97 -24.80 6.84
CA GLY A 21 13.90 -23.89 7.99
C GLY A 21 12.45 -23.57 8.41
N VAL A 22 11.54 -23.40 7.45
CA VAL A 22 10.11 -23.23 7.72
C VAL A 22 9.52 -24.48 8.34
N GLU A 23 9.81 -25.66 7.78
CA GLU A 23 9.34 -26.94 8.33
C GLU A 23 9.83 -27.16 9.77
N ALA A 24 11.13 -26.93 10.01
CA ALA A 24 11.72 -27.06 11.33
C ALA A 24 11.09 -26.09 12.35
N PHE A 25 10.68 -24.91 11.92
CA PHE A 25 9.94 -23.95 12.75
C PHE A 25 8.55 -24.47 13.07
N LEU A 26 7.77 -24.89 12.08
CA LEU A 26 6.40 -25.39 12.24
C LEU A 26 6.34 -26.64 13.12
N ARG A 27 7.33 -27.54 13.02
CA ARG A 27 7.42 -28.72 13.91
C ARG A 27 7.65 -28.36 15.38
N ARG A 28 8.30 -27.24 15.66
CA ARG A 28 8.62 -26.81 17.04
C ARG A 28 7.58 -25.91 17.66
N GLN A 29 6.75 -25.28 16.83
CA GLN A 29 5.76 -24.30 17.25
C GLN A 29 4.36 -24.79 16.89
N PRO A 30 3.37 -24.68 17.79
CA PRO A 30 1.99 -25.06 17.51
C PRO A 30 1.29 -23.99 16.64
N VAL A 31 1.79 -23.79 15.42
CA VAL A 31 1.23 -22.79 14.49
C VAL A 31 -0.12 -23.29 13.96
N ARG A 32 -1.17 -22.55 14.22
CA ARG A 32 -2.53 -22.88 13.77
C ARG A 32 -2.94 -22.17 12.49
N ALA A 33 -2.30 -21.03 12.18
CA ALA A 33 -2.58 -20.27 10.97
C ALA A 33 -1.32 -19.55 10.49
N VAL A 34 -1.19 -19.45 9.18
CA VAL A 34 -0.17 -18.65 8.49
C VAL A 34 -0.87 -17.50 7.76
N LEU A 35 -0.46 -16.28 8.07
CA LEU A 35 -1.03 -15.07 7.48
C LEU A 35 -0.14 -14.55 6.35
N TYR A 36 -0.71 -14.35 5.17
CA TYR A 36 0.00 -13.88 3.98
C TYR A 36 -0.39 -12.43 3.66
N VAL A 37 0.59 -11.54 3.69
CA VAL A 37 0.36 -10.09 3.54
C VAL A 37 0.44 -9.61 2.08
N ASN A 38 0.95 -10.42 1.17
CA ASN A 38 1.05 -10.07 -0.26
C ASN A 38 0.87 -11.31 -1.14
N GLN A 39 0.54 -11.09 -2.40
CA GLN A 39 0.55 -12.15 -3.41
C GLN A 39 1.99 -12.35 -3.91
N ASN A 40 2.67 -13.33 -3.35
CA ASN A 40 4.01 -13.71 -3.73
C ASN A 40 4.04 -15.20 -4.08
N GLN A 41 4.75 -15.55 -5.15
CA GLN A 41 4.89 -16.94 -5.56
C GLN A 41 5.54 -17.82 -4.49
N ALA A 42 6.41 -17.25 -3.65
CA ALA A 42 7.01 -17.95 -2.52
C ALA A 42 6.00 -18.42 -1.45
N ASN A 43 4.80 -17.81 -1.39
CA ASN A 43 3.74 -18.25 -0.47
C ASN A 43 3.36 -19.72 -0.73
N PHE A 44 3.32 -20.13 -2.00
CA PHE A 44 2.95 -21.51 -2.37
C PHE A 44 3.92 -22.57 -1.86
N SER A 45 5.16 -22.21 -1.61
CA SER A 45 6.12 -23.12 -0.99
C SER A 45 5.74 -23.48 0.44
N ALA A 46 5.17 -22.54 1.19
CA ALA A 46 4.70 -22.78 2.56
C ALA A 46 3.34 -23.50 2.62
N MET A 47 2.53 -23.41 1.55
CA MET A 47 1.21 -24.06 1.50
C MET A 47 1.27 -25.61 1.39
N ARG A 48 2.47 -26.17 1.24
CA ARG A 48 2.66 -27.63 1.34
C ARG A 48 2.42 -28.20 2.75
N PHE A 49 2.50 -27.36 3.76
CA PHE A 49 2.27 -27.74 5.15
C PHE A 49 0.78 -27.69 5.44
N ALA A 50 0.15 -28.83 5.66
CA ALA A 50 -1.30 -28.94 5.75
C ALA A 50 -1.87 -28.68 7.17
N ASP A 51 -1.02 -28.67 8.20
CA ASP A 51 -1.48 -28.49 9.58
C ASP A 51 -2.04 -27.08 9.88
N PRO A 52 -1.36 -25.98 9.47
CA PRO A 52 -1.89 -24.64 9.71
C PRO A 52 -2.88 -24.22 8.61
N ALA A 53 -3.89 -23.44 8.98
CA ALA A 53 -4.72 -22.74 8.01
C ALA A 53 -3.92 -21.66 7.27
N HIS A 54 -4.13 -21.51 5.97
CA HIS A 54 -3.47 -20.51 5.12
C HIS A 54 -4.42 -19.36 4.82
N LEU A 55 -4.18 -18.19 5.43
CA LEU A 55 -5.08 -17.05 5.37
C LEU A 55 -4.43 -15.88 4.62
N PHE A 56 -5.07 -15.41 3.56
CA PHE A 56 -4.61 -14.21 2.86
C PHE A 56 -5.25 -12.97 3.47
N ILE A 57 -4.45 -12.09 4.06
CA ILE A 57 -4.92 -10.87 4.73
C ILE A 57 -4.64 -9.59 3.94
N CYS A 58 -3.77 -9.66 2.94
CA CYS A 58 -3.27 -8.52 2.16
C CYS A 58 -2.65 -7.40 3.03
N HIS A 59 -1.81 -6.58 2.45
CA HIS A 59 -1.23 -5.38 3.10
C HIS A 59 -1.98 -4.10 2.75
N GLY A 60 -2.96 -4.20 1.87
CA GLY A 60 -3.79 -3.10 1.38
C GLY A 60 -4.49 -3.50 0.11
N GLU A 61 -5.79 -3.29 0.08
CA GLU A 61 -6.62 -3.63 -1.05
C GLU A 61 -6.56 -2.56 -2.13
N SER A 62 -6.60 -2.96 -3.38
CA SER A 62 -6.71 -2.07 -4.54
C SER A 62 -7.53 -2.75 -5.64
N ASP A 63 -8.04 -1.93 -6.59
CA ASP A 63 -8.80 -2.42 -7.73
C ASP A 63 -7.92 -2.93 -8.89
N LYS A 64 -6.63 -3.14 -8.63
CA LYS A 64 -5.71 -3.68 -9.62
C LYS A 64 -6.06 -5.12 -9.97
N ASP A 65 -5.92 -5.46 -11.24
CA ASP A 65 -6.30 -6.76 -11.78
C ASP A 65 -5.70 -7.97 -11.06
N TYR A 66 -4.46 -7.88 -10.62
CA TYR A 66 -3.79 -8.99 -9.92
C TYR A 66 -4.41 -9.31 -8.56
N MET A 67 -5.15 -8.35 -7.96
CA MET A 67 -5.83 -8.56 -6.68
C MET A 67 -6.99 -9.56 -6.79
N SER A 68 -7.47 -9.83 -8.00
CA SER A 68 -8.51 -10.83 -8.28
C SER A 68 -7.95 -11.89 -9.24
N SER A 69 -6.92 -12.61 -8.80
CA SER A 69 -6.28 -13.68 -9.57
C SER A 69 -6.61 -15.06 -9.00
N ASN A 70 -6.44 -16.10 -9.81
CA ASN A 70 -6.65 -17.49 -9.38
C ASN A 70 -5.73 -17.91 -8.23
N GLN A 71 -4.71 -17.15 -7.91
CA GLN A 71 -3.87 -17.37 -6.73
C GLN A 71 -4.70 -17.34 -5.42
N LEU A 72 -5.79 -16.57 -5.39
CA LEU A 72 -6.67 -16.50 -4.20
C LEU A 72 -7.30 -17.86 -3.86
N LYS A 73 -7.44 -18.75 -4.84
CA LYS A 73 -8.03 -20.09 -4.64
C LYS A 73 -7.14 -21.02 -3.79
N ALA A 74 -5.88 -20.66 -3.60
CA ALA A 74 -4.94 -21.48 -2.83
C ALA A 74 -5.03 -21.23 -1.32
N TYR A 75 -5.77 -20.21 -0.89
CA TYR A 75 -5.93 -19.89 0.53
C TYR A 75 -7.24 -20.44 1.10
N ASP A 76 -7.20 -20.90 2.35
CA ASP A 76 -8.40 -21.37 3.06
C ASP A 76 -9.39 -20.23 3.31
N ARG A 77 -8.87 -19.02 3.57
CA ARG A 77 -9.67 -17.79 3.70
C ARG A 77 -8.93 -16.60 3.10
N VAL A 78 -9.71 -15.68 2.55
CA VAL A 78 -9.25 -14.41 1.98
C VAL A 78 -9.96 -13.28 2.69
N PHE A 79 -9.20 -12.47 3.42
CA PHE A 79 -9.73 -11.29 4.12
C PHE A 79 -9.83 -10.14 3.13
N ILE A 80 -10.99 -9.51 3.08
CA ILE A 80 -11.31 -8.43 2.16
C ILE A 80 -11.87 -7.22 2.90
N ALA A 81 -11.76 -6.04 2.28
CA ALA A 81 -12.23 -4.81 2.90
C ALA A 81 -13.77 -4.70 2.95
N GLY A 82 -14.47 -5.34 2.03
CA GLY A 82 -15.94 -5.28 2.01
C GLY A 82 -16.54 -5.69 0.66
N THR A 83 -17.80 -5.35 0.47
CA THR A 83 -18.66 -5.79 -0.64
C THR A 83 -18.06 -5.52 -2.03
N ALA A 84 -17.43 -4.35 -2.24
CA ALA A 84 -16.82 -4.03 -3.54
C ALA A 84 -15.72 -5.03 -3.94
N ALA A 85 -14.91 -5.46 -2.98
CA ALA A 85 -13.89 -6.48 -3.19
C ALA A 85 -14.51 -7.86 -3.44
N ARG A 86 -15.54 -8.22 -2.67
CA ARG A 86 -16.32 -9.44 -2.82
C ARG A 86 -16.87 -9.56 -4.25
N GLU A 87 -17.61 -8.56 -4.70
CA GLU A 87 -18.21 -8.54 -6.03
C GLU A 87 -17.16 -8.63 -7.14
N ARG A 88 -16.05 -7.92 -7.01
CA ARG A 88 -14.95 -7.95 -7.97
C ARG A 88 -14.34 -9.34 -8.09
N ILE A 89 -14.10 -10.01 -6.96
CA ILE A 89 -13.52 -11.37 -6.94
C ILE A 89 -14.49 -12.38 -7.56
N LEU A 90 -15.73 -12.40 -7.11
CA LEU A 90 -16.74 -13.35 -7.58
C LEU A 90 -17.07 -13.17 -9.06
N ARG A 91 -17.11 -11.92 -9.55
CA ARG A 91 -17.33 -11.65 -10.99
C ARG A 91 -16.18 -12.12 -11.85
N LYS A 92 -14.94 -12.09 -11.34
CA LYS A 92 -13.74 -12.34 -12.13
C LYS A 92 -13.25 -13.79 -12.05
N LEU A 93 -13.42 -14.44 -10.91
CA LEU A 93 -12.88 -15.78 -10.67
C LEU A 93 -13.95 -16.85 -10.82
N ILE A 94 -13.85 -17.62 -11.91
CA ILE A 94 -14.74 -18.77 -12.15
C ILE A 94 -14.51 -19.83 -11.09
N GLY A 95 -15.58 -20.33 -10.45
CA GLY A 95 -15.51 -21.41 -9.47
C GLY A 95 -14.78 -21.01 -8.17
N PHE A 96 -14.83 -19.72 -7.79
CA PHE A 96 -14.40 -19.28 -6.47
C PHE A 96 -15.58 -19.33 -5.50
N GLU A 97 -15.40 -19.99 -4.37
CA GLU A 97 -16.46 -20.10 -3.36
C GLU A 97 -16.52 -18.87 -2.48
N GLU A 98 -17.69 -18.25 -2.41
CA GLU A 98 -17.91 -17.03 -1.63
C GLU A 98 -17.63 -17.23 -0.12
N SER A 99 -17.87 -18.42 0.39
CA SER A 99 -17.59 -18.79 1.79
C SER A 99 -16.12 -18.60 2.21
N HIS A 100 -15.20 -18.54 1.26
CA HIS A 100 -13.78 -18.26 1.53
C HIS A 100 -13.50 -16.77 1.78
N LEU A 101 -14.42 -15.86 1.41
CA LEU A 101 -14.26 -14.43 1.61
C LEU A 101 -14.74 -14.00 2.99
N ILE A 102 -13.87 -13.35 3.75
CA ILE A 102 -14.19 -12.79 5.07
C ILE A 102 -14.04 -11.28 5.01
N GLU A 103 -15.12 -10.56 5.20
CA GLU A 103 -15.09 -9.10 5.29
C GLU A 103 -14.57 -8.66 6.66
N VAL A 104 -13.48 -7.92 6.66
CA VAL A 104 -12.81 -7.43 7.88
C VAL A 104 -12.67 -5.91 7.92
N GLY A 105 -13.15 -5.22 6.88
CA GLY A 105 -12.93 -3.78 6.76
C GLY A 105 -11.48 -3.44 6.44
N ARG A 106 -11.06 -2.29 6.92
CA ARG A 106 -9.67 -1.80 6.84
C ARG A 106 -9.14 -1.46 8.22
N PRO A 107 -8.64 -2.42 8.99
CA PRO A 107 -8.15 -2.19 10.35
C PRO A 107 -7.09 -1.08 10.44
N GLN A 108 -6.37 -0.80 9.33
CA GLN A 108 -5.37 0.26 9.29
C GLN A 108 -5.97 1.67 9.46
N VAL A 109 -7.25 1.87 9.17
CA VAL A 109 -7.91 3.19 9.35
C VAL A 109 -8.52 3.36 10.74
N ASP A 110 -8.58 2.30 11.54
CA ASP A 110 -9.07 2.32 12.92
C ASP A 110 -7.96 2.69 13.93
N VAL A 111 -6.74 2.91 13.44
CA VAL A 111 -5.59 3.27 14.24
C VAL A 111 -5.35 4.76 14.15
N ASP A 112 -5.20 5.42 15.30
CA ASP A 112 -4.79 6.82 15.37
C ASP A 112 -3.31 6.97 14.99
N TYR A 113 -3.06 7.75 13.95
CA TYR A 113 -1.71 8.09 13.51
C TYR A 113 -1.39 9.52 13.88
N PRO A 114 -0.34 9.77 14.67
CA PRO A 114 0.03 11.13 15.01
C PRO A 114 0.42 11.91 13.75
N ALA A 115 -0.37 12.92 13.43
CA ALA A 115 -0.11 13.80 12.30
C ALA A 115 0.87 14.91 12.71
N PRO A 116 1.77 15.35 11.81
CA PRO A 116 2.54 16.56 12.05
C PRO A 116 1.59 17.77 12.15
N PRO A 117 1.91 18.77 12.95
CA PRO A 117 1.07 19.97 13.07
C PRO A 117 1.01 20.69 11.72
N LEU A 118 -0.16 20.77 11.12
CA LEU A 118 -0.42 21.58 9.94
C LEU A 118 -0.97 22.95 10.36
N PRO A 119 -0.59 24.05 9.68
CA PRO A 119 -1.16 25.35 9.96
C PRO A 119 -2.68 25.36 9.84
N ARG A 120 -3.39 25.97 10.79
CA ARG A 120 -4.86 26.13 10.75
C ARG A 120 -5.19 27.55 10.26
N ASP A 121 -5.18 27.73 8.95
CA ASP A 121 -5.35 29.03 8.28
C ASP A 121 -6.55 29.06 7.31
N GLY A 122 -7.43 28.08 7.40
CA GLY A 122 -8.63 27.96 6.57
C GLY A 122 -8.40 27.36 5.19
N ARG A 123 -7.16 26.98 4.82
CA ARG A 123 -6.89 26.26 3.58
C ARG A 123 -7.41 24.83 3.67
N THR A 124 -8.05 24.38 2.58
CA THR A 124 -8.46 22.98 2.44
C THR A 124 -7.23 22.10 2.20
N VAL A 125 -7.05 21.09 3.02
CA VAL A 125 -5.97 20.11 2.83
C VAL A 125 -6.34 19.15 1.71
N VAL A 126 -5.44 19.00 0.72
CA VAL A 126 -5.62 18.07 -0.39
C VAL A 126 -4.45 17.10 -0.41
N LEU A 127 -4.75 15.82 -0.14
CA LEU A 127 -3.80 14.73 -0.26
C LEU A 127 -3.77 14.21 -1.71
N PHE A 128 -2.61 14.30 -2.35
CA PHE A 128 -2.31 13.64 -3.61
C PHE A 128 -1.35 12.49 -3.36
N ALA A 129 -1.89 11.27 -3.26
CA ALA A 129 -1.16 10.04 -2.97
C ALA A 129 -1.28 9.01 -4.12
N PRO A 130 -0.68 9.29 -5.29
CA PRO A 130 -0.78 8.41 -6.45
C PRO A 130 0.00 7.11 -6.25
N THR A 131 -0.44 6.04 -6.93
CA THR A 131 0.37 4.83 -7.07
C THR A 131 1.56 5.07 -8.00
N TRP A 132 2.53 4.15 -8.03
CA TRP A 132 3.67 4.19 -8.95
C TRP A 132 3.30 3.65 -10.34
N GLU A 133 4.20 3.83 -11.30
CA GLU A 133 4.00 3.52 -12.71
C GLU A 133 3.90 2.02 -13.05
N GLY A 134 4.16 1.14 -12.08
CA GLY A 134 4.17 -0.31 -12.32
C GLY A 134 5.42 -0.77 -13.09
N ASP A 135 5.69 -2.06 -13.04
CA ASP A 135 6.83 -2.70 -13.71
C ASP A 135 6.53 -3.16 -15.15
N ARG A 136 5.27 -3.16 -15.55
CA ARG A 136 4.78 -3.57 -16.86
C ARG A 136 3.52 -2.80 -17.26
N ALA A 137 3.20 -2.79 -18.54
CA ALA A 137 2.08 -2.02 -19.10
C ALA A 137 0.73 -2.30 -18.42
N SER A 138 0.41 -3.56 -18.12
CA SER A 138 -0.82 -3.96 -17.44
C SER A 138 -0.93 -3.50 -15.98
N MET A 139 0.14 -2.96 -15.42
CA MET A 139 0.21 -2.46 -14.03
C MET A 139 0.33 -0.93 -13.96
N ARG A 140 0.19 -0.23 -15.09
CA ARG A 140 0.30 1.24 -15.17
C ARG A 140 -1.01 1.91 -14.82
N TYR A 141 -1.16 2.24 -13.54
CA TYR A 141 -2.33 2.95 -13.00
C TYR A 141 -1.95 4.33 -12.42
N SER A 142 -0.69 4.77 -12.58
CA SER A 142 -0.22 6.02 -12.00
C SER A 142 -0.80 7.24 -12.72
N SER A 143 -1.27 8.21 -11.95
CA SER A 143 -1.67 9.53 -12.43
C SER A 143 -0.54 10.57 -12.35
N VAL A 144 0.65 10.19 -11.90
CA VAL A 144 1.78 11.13 -11.72
C VAL A 144 2.15 11.80 -13.03
N GLU A 145 2.38 10.99 -14.07
CA GLU A 145 2.83 11.51 -15.37
C GLU A 145 1.72 12.27 -16.10
N SER A 146 0.52 11.70 -16.15
CA SER A 146 -0.57 12.23 -16.96
C SER A 146 -1.25 13.47 -16.36
N HIS A 147 -1.32 13.58 -15.03
CA HIS A 147 -2.12 14.61 -14.36
C HIS A 147 -1.36 15.33 -13.24
N GLY A 148 -0.33 14.72 -12.66
CA GLY A 148 0.29 15.19 -11.41
C GLY A 148 0.76 16.63 -11.44
N PRO A 149 1.64 17.06 -12.37
CA PRO A 149 2.12 18.44 -12.43
C PRO A 149 1.00 19.45 -12.67
N ALA A 150 0.05 19.14 -13.57
CA ALA A 150 -1.07 20.03 -13.90
C ALA A 150 -2.02 20.19 -12.68
N LEU A 151 -2.36 19.10 -12.03
CA LEU A 151 -3.19 19.10 -10.81
C LEU A 151 -2.55 19.95 -9.71
N VAL A 152 -1.29 19.67 -9.39
CA VAL A 152 -0.58 20.39 -8.31
C VAL A 152 -0.46 21.88 -8.66
N ARG A 153 -0.10 22.22 -9.88
CA ARG A 153 -0.05 23.63 -10.32
C ARG A 153 -1.39 24.34 -10.14
N SER A 154 -2.50 23.69 -10.54
CA SER A 154 -3.84 24.25 -10.40
C SER A 154 -4.23 24.46 -8.93
N LEU A 155 -3.94 23.49 -8.05
CA LEU A 155 -4.22 23.62 -6.62
C LEU A 155 -3.42 24.76 -5.98
N LEU A 156 -2.13 24.86 -6.29
CA LEU A 156 -1.25 25.91 -5.77
C LEU A 156 -1.69 27.29 -6.22
N ALA A 157 -2.10 27.44 -7.49
CA ALA A 157 -2.50 28.72 -8.06
C ALA A 157 -3.71 29.36 -7.38
N THR A 158 -4.56 28.59 -6.71
CA THR A 158 -5.75 29.12 -6.02
C THR A 158 -5.45 29.81 -4.70
N GLY A 159 -4.30 29.51 -4.08
CA GLY A 159 -3.97 29.93 -2.70
C GLY A 159 -4.89 29.37 -1.60
N ARG A 160 -5.95 28.64 -1.98
CA ARG A 160 -6.98 28.10 -1.05
C ARG A 160 -6.69 26.69 -0.55
N HIS A 161 -5.67 26.03 -1.10
CA HIS A 161 -5.38 24.65 -0.80
C HIS A 161 -4.00 24.49 -0.16
N ARG A 162 -3.91 23.55 0.78
CA ARG A 162 -2.65 23.00 1.26
C ARG A 162 -2.44 21.65 0.63
N VAL A 163 -1.40 21.50 -0.18
CA VAL A 163 -1.12 20.28 -0.91
C VAL A 163 -0.17 19.39 -0.08
N ILE A 164 -0.58 18.15 0.15
CA ILE A 164 0.28 17.09 0.66
C ILE A 164 0.49 16.12 -0.50
N TYR A 165 1.69 16.07 -1.04
CA TYR A 165 2.09 15.11 -2.06
C TYR A 165 2.82 13.95 -1.43
N ARG A 166 2.24 12.76 -1.50
CA ARG A 166 2.83 11.53 -1.02
C ARG A 166 3.09 10.59 -2.19
N PRO A 167 4.29 10.64 -2.80
CA PRO A 167 4.64 9.70 -3.86
C PRO A 167 4.74 8.28 -3.30
N HIS A 168 4.38 7.30 -4.12
CA HIS A 168 4.68 5.92 -3.79
C HIS A 168 6.22 5.72 -3.74
N PRO A 169 6.77 4.91 -2.81
CA PRO A 169 8.24 4.73 -2.68
C PRO A 169 8.96 4.28 -3.96
N ARG A 170 8.23 3.72 -4.92
CA ARG A 170 8.75 3.29 -6.21
C ARG A 170 8.45 4.25 -7.37
N THR A 171 7.92 5.43 -7.10
CA THR A 171 7.62 6.42 -8.15
C THR A 171 8.90 6.83 -8.90
N GLY A 172 8.88 6.70 -10.23
CA GLY A 172 9.98 7.10 -11.10
C GLY A 172 11.16 6.12 -11.17
N ILE A 173 11.01 4.90 -10.61
CA ILE A 173 12.07 3.88 -10.68
C ILE A 173 12.14 3.24 -12.07
N VAL A 174 10.99 3.06 -12.74
CA VAL A 174 10.91 2.33 -14.02
C VAL A 174 10.88 3.30 -15.20
N LEU A 175 10.10 4.37 -15.13
CA LEU A 175 9.91 5.30 -16.24
C LEU A 175 10.55 6.66 -15.95
N ARG A 176 11.44 7.11 -16.85
CA ARG A 176 12.07 8.44 -16.77
C ARG A 176 11.05 9.57 -16.86
N SER A 177 9.97 9.41 -17.65
CA SER A 177 8.88 10.37 -17.76
C SER A 177 8.14 10.54 -16.42
N THR A 178 7.83 9.46 -15.73
CA THR A 178 7.24 9.52 -14.39
C THR A 178 8.18 10.18 -13.37
N LYS A 179 9.50 9.88 -13.45
CA LYS A 179 10.51 10.56 -12.63
C LYS A 179 10.54 12.06 -12.87
N ALA A 180 10.52 12.48 -14.14
CA ALA A 180 10.51 13.90 -14.51
C ALA A 180 9.27 14.62 -13.98
N ALA A 181 8.08 13.99 -14.10
CA ALA A 181 6.83 14.54 -13.58
C ALA A 181 6.85 14.63 -12.04
N HIS A 182 7.37 13.61 -11.35
CA HIS A 182 7.58 13.63 -9.90
C HIS A 182 8.48 14.81 -9.50
N ASP A 183 9.65 14.96 -10.15
CA ASP A 183 10.59 16.03 -9.84
C ASP A 183 10.00 17.42 -10.11
N GLU A 184 9.13 17.55 -11.13
CA GLU A 184 8.38 18.77 -11.38
C GLU A 184 7.41 19.08 -10.24
N ILE A 185 6.65 18.11 -9.75
CA ILE A 185 5.74 18.29 -8.61
C ILE A 185 6.52 18.76 -7.37
N VAL A 186 7.64 18.13 -7.06
CA VAL A 186 8.50 18.51 -5.94
C VAL A 186 8.98 19.96 -6.07
N ARG A 187 9.43 20.36 -7.27
CA ARG A 187 9.85 21.75 -7.55
C ARG A 187 8.72 22.77 -7.41
N LEU A 188 7.52 22.43 -7.88
CA LEU A 188 6.34 23.30 -7.75
C LEU A 188 6.00 23.56 -6.29
N ILE A 189 5.97 22.52 -5.46
CA ILE A 189 5.70 22.62 -4.03
C ILE A 189 6.79 23.42 -3.33
N ALA A 190 8.05 23.17 -3.63
CA ALA A 190 9.17 23.91 -3.05
C ALA A 190 9.12 25.41 -3.41
N ALA A 191 8.79 25.73 -4.66
CA ALA A 191 8.64 27.12 -5.11
C ALA A 191 7.48 27.83 -4.41
N ALA A 192 6.34 27.15 -4.22
CA ALA A 192 5.18 27.68 -3.52
C ALA A 192 5.50 27.97 -2.04
N ASN A 193 6.17 27.05 -1.36
CA ASN A 193 6.61 27.26 0.03
C ASN A 193 7.67 28.36 0.17
N LYS A 194 8.51 28.55 -0.85
CA LYS A 194 9.46 29.69 -0.87
C LYS A 194 8.73 31.02 -1.02
N ALA A 195 7.66 31.07 -1.78
CA ALA A 195 6.85 32.27 -1.98
C ALA A 195 5.97 32.59 -0.77
N ASP A 196 5.42 31.56 -0.11
CA ASP A 196 4.60 31.67 1.10
C ASP A 196 4.90 30.50 2.05
N ALA A 197 5.79 30.73 2.99
CA ALA A 197 6.16 29.73 4.00
C ALA A 197 4.97 29.30 4.91
N SER A 198 3.97 30.18 5.06
CA SER A 198 2.77 29.88 5.86
C SER A 198 1.86 28.87 5.18
N ALA A 199 1.97 28.69 3.87
CA ALA A 199 1.17 27.73 3.13
C ALA A 199 1.40 26.28 3.60
N GLY A 200 2.62 25.94 4.00
CA GLY A 200 2.95 24.67 4.64
C GLY A 200 2.59 23.46 3.75
N HIS A 201 2.84 23.55 2.45
CA HIS A 201 2.70 22.40 1.54
C HIS A 201 3.74 21.33 1.89
N VAL A 202 3.41 20.07 1.75
CA VAL A 202 4.27 18.95 2.15
C VAL A 202 4.56 18.02 0.97
N VAL A 203 5.83 17.64 0.83
CA VAL A 203 6.23 16.44 0.07
C VAL A 203 6.59 15.38 1.10
N ASP A 204 5.72 14.39 1.27
CA ASP A 204 5.92 13.34 2.26
C ASP A 204 6.60 12.12 1.65
N THR A 205 7.89 12.00 1.88
CA THR A 205 8.71 10.82 1.56
C THR A 205 9.10 10.04 2.80
N SER A 206 8.54 10.38 3.97
CA SER A 206 8.79 9.66 5.20
C SER A 206 8.27 8.23 5.10
N GLY A 207 8.93 7.30 5.76
CA GLY A 207 8.45 5.92 5.91
C GLY A 207 7.22 5.80 6.82
N GLY A 208 6.79 6.91 7.45
CA GLY A 208 5.62 6.95 8.31
C GLY A 208 4.35 6.62 7.53
N PHE A 209 3.50 5.78 8.11
CA PHE A 209 2.27 5.35 7.46
C PHE A 209 1.06 5.91 8.22
N GLY A 210 0.08 6.38 7.48
CA GLY A 210 -1.27 6.60 8.02
C GLY A 210 -1.58 8.00 8.50
N TRP A 211 -0.60 8.86 8.90
CA TRP A 211 -0.90 10.19 9.43
C TRP A 211 -1.76 11.05 8.49
N GLN A 212 -1.65 10.81 7.17
CA GLN A 212 -2.45 11.50 6.16
C GLN A 212 -3.94 11.17 6.24
N LEU A 213 -4.32 10.10 6.96
CA LEU A 213 -5.71 9.73 7.20
C LEU A 213 -6.33 10.54 8.35
N SER A 214 -5.52 11.29 9.08
CA SER A 214 -5.93 12.09 10.26
C SER A 214 -6.03 13.59 9.97
N VAL A 215 -5.89 14.03 8.68
CA VAL A 215 -5.89 15.45 8.27
C VAL A 215 -6.95 15.75 7.23
#